data_5df48a50fdc8db456563c2dc94728604
#
_entry.id   5df48a50fdc8db456563c2dc94728604
#
_cell.length_a   1.000
_cell.length_b   1.000
_cell.length_c   1.000
_cell.angle_alpha   90.00
_cell.angle_beta   90.00
_cell.angle_gamma   90.00
#
_symmetry.space_group_name_H-M   'P 1'
#
loop_
_entity.id
_entity.type
_entity.pdbx_description
1 polymer ?
#
loop_
_entity_poly.entity_id
_entity_poly.type
_entity_poly.pdbx_seq_one_letter_code
_entity_poly.pdbx_strand_id
1 'polypeptide(L)'
;MKLDTVAGKKILVTGAAMGLGKLFAERAVREGAAAVVLWDINEVALKGTAAELAGRGSEIHHYVVDVSDRDAIAETATAVRETVGDIDILVNNAGIVRGNTYFWETENRADIDKTMAINSLAPMYITLEFLPAMVRGTGQARVLNIASSAGLVANPRMSVYAASKWAALGWSDSVRLELEQAGHDHVKVTTVCPTYINTGMFDGAKGFWLTPILEQDAVVDTSWNEMKQGNALVVLPWTSRLNRALSGILPLKLRDLFLDTVGVYHSMDEFTGRKK
;
A
#
# COMPACT_ATOMS: atom_id res chain seq x y z
N MET A 1 4.74 19.86 6.49
CA MET A 1 4.24 20.01 7.89
C MET A 1 4.03 18.64 8.51
N LYS A 2 4.50 18.43 9.71
CA LYS A 2 4.32 17.18 10.47
C LYS A 2 2.87 17.12 11.02
N LEU A 3 2.24 15.95 10.97
CA LEU A 3 0.98 15.67 11.64
C LEU A 3 1.29 15.12 13.04
N ASP A 4 1.04 15.91 14.08
CA ASP A 4 1.42 15.52 15.44
C ASP A 4 0.54 14.39 15.99
N THR A 5 -0.75 14.41 15.67
CA THR A 5 -1.72 13.37 16.09
C THR A 5 -2.72 13.07 15.01
N VAL A 6 -3.25 11.86 15.02
CA VAL A 6 -4.40 11.43 14.21
C VAL A 6 -5.70 11.48 15.01
N ALA A 7 -5.64 11.88 16.28
CA ALA A 7 -6.83 12.07 17.10
C ALA A 7 -7.81 13.03 16.42
N GLY A 8 -9.08 12.65 16.40
CA GLY A 8 -10.13 13.41 15.75
C GLY A 8 -10.16 13.34 14.21
N LYS A 9 -9.23 12.61 13.56
CA LYS A 9 -9.17 12.42 12.10
C LYS A 9 -10.10 11.30 11.63
N LYS A 10 -10.59 11.42 10.41
CA LYS A 10 -11.34 10.40 9.68
C LYS A 10 -10.42 9.66 8.73
N ILE A 11 -10.31 8.35 8.87
CA ILE A 11 -9.29 7.53 8.22
C ILE A 11 -9.95 6.43 7.41
N LEU A 12 -9.59 6.31 6.13
CA LEU A 12 -10.02 5.19 5.28
C LEU A 12 -8.84 4.26 5.01
N VAL A 13 -9.08 2.96 5.19
CA VAL A 13 -8.08 1.90 4.93
C VAL A 13 -8.66 0.88 3.96
N THR A 14 -7.97 0.61 2.86
CA THR A 14 -8.32 -0.44 1.90
C THR A 14 -7.56 -1.74 2.21
N GLY A 15 -8.18 -2.91 1.92
CA GLY A 15 -7.63 -4.21 2.32
C GLY A 15 -7.61 -4.36 3.84
N ALA A 16 -8.65 -3.86 4.53
CA ALA A 16 -8.68 -3.69 5.98
C ALA A 16 -9.13 -4.94 6.75
N ALA A 17 -9.54 -6.01 6.07
CA ALA A 17 -10.03 -7.22 6.71
C ALA A 17 -8.93 -8.01 7.44
N MET A 18 -7.67 -7.87 7.04
CA MET A 18 -6.55 -8.66 7.57
C MET A 18 -5.19 -8.00 7.33
N GLY A 19 -4.13 -8.60 7.90
CA GLY A 19 -2.74 -8.21 7.64
C GLY A 19 -2.46 -6.74 7.96
N LEU A 20 -1.67 -6.08 7.11
CA LEU A 20 -1.28 -4.68 7.34
C LEU A 20 -2.48 -3.74 7.42
N GLY A 21 -3.52 -3.95 6.59
CA GLY A 21 -4.72 -3.10 6.57
C GLY A 21 -5.45 -3.13 7.91
N LYS A 22 -5.64 -4.32 8.49
CA LYS A 22 -6.21 -4.47 9.84
C LYS A 22 -5.33 -3.75 10.88
N LEU A 23 -4.02 -3.94 10.84
CA LEU A 23 -3.09 -3.30 11.78
C LEU A 23 -3.08 -1.77 11.64
N PHE A 24 -3.20 -1.22 10.43
CA PHE A 24 -3.37 0.23 10.24
C PHE A 24 -4.67 0.73 10.86
N ALA A 25 -5.78 0.00 10.70
CA ALA A 25 -7.05 0.34 11.32
C ALA A 25 -6.98 0.29 12.86
N GLU A 26 -6.37 -0.75 13.42
CA GLU A 26 -6.12 -0.87 14.87
C GLU A 26 -5.26 0.29 15.39
N ARG A 27 -4.23 0.69 14.62
CA ARG A 27 -3.37 1.83 14.96
C ARG A 27 -4.15 3.14 14.96
N ALA A 28 -5.01 3.36 13.97
CA ALA A 28 -5.87 4.53 13.88
C ALA A 28 -6.79 4.66 15.10
N VAL A 29 -7.47 3.58 15.48
CA VAL A 29 -8.34 3.52 16.67
C VAL A 29 -7.53 3.79 17.94
N ARG A 30 -6.39 3.13 18.11
CA ARG A 30 -5.51 3.29 19.28
C ARG A 30 -5.02 4.73 19.47
N GLU A 31 -4.81 5.49 18.37
CA GLU A 31 -4.39 6.88 18.41
C GLU A 31 -5.57 7.87 18.42
N GLY A 32 -6.81 7.41 18.59
CA GLY A 32 -7.98 8.25 18.82
C GLY A 32 -8.57 8.88 17.55
N ALA A 33 -8.49 8.20 16.40
CA ALA A 33 -9.21 8.61 15.19
C ALA A 33 -10.72 8.80 15.51
N ALA A 34 -11.36 9.82 14.96
CA ALA A 34 -12.79 10.03 15.13
C ALA A 34 -13.60 8.94 14.44
N ALA A 35 -13.22 8.62 13.19
CA ALA A 35 -13.85 7.56 12.42
C ALA A 35 -12.79 6.74 11.66
N VAL A 36 -13.01 5.43 11.54
CA VAL A 36 -12.21 4.53 10.72
C VAL A 36 -13.11 3.79 9.74
N VAL A 37 -12.87 4.01 8.46
CA VAL A 37 -13.59 3.40 7.35
C VAL A 37 -12.77 2.24 6.81
N LEU A 38 -13.35 1.05 6.82
CA LEU A 38 -12.72 -0.21 6.42
C LEU A 38 -13.29 -0.67 5.08
N TRP A 39 -12.45 -0.82 4.06
CA TRP A 39 -12.80 -1.38 2.77
C TRP A 39 -12.10 -2.69 2.53
N ASP A 40 -12.83 -3.74 2.16
CA ASP A 40 -12.28 -5.04 1.77
C ASP A 40 -13.31 -5.81 0.93
N ILE A 41 -12.84 -6.76 0.14
CA ILE A 41 -13.69 -7.69 -0.61
C ILE A 41 -14.17 -8.87 0.25
N ASN A 42 -13.45 -9.19 1.32
CA ASN A 42 -13.76 -10.32 2.21
C ASN A 42 -14.74 -9.89 3.31
N GLU A 43 -16.03 -10.05 3.03
CA GLU A 43 -17.10 -9.63 3.93
C GLU A 43 -16.99 -10.22 5.34
N VAL A 44 -16.70 -11.52 5.45
CA VAL A 44 -16.67 -12.23 6.74
C VAL A 44 -15.53 -11.69 7.62
N ALA A 45 -14.32 -11.62 7.06
CA ALA A 45 -13.17 -11.12 7.79
C ALA A 45 -13.29 -9.62 8.09
N LEU A 46 -13.89 -8.84 7.18
CA LEU A 46 -14.11 -7.41 7.36
C LEU A 46 -15.08 -7.13 8.52
N LYS A 47 -16.19 -7.85 8.59
CA LYS A 47 -17.14 -7.76 9.71
C LYS A 47 -16.49 -8.18 11.04
N GLY A 48 -15.62 -9.20 11.01
CA GLY A 48 -14.83 -9.60 12.18
C GLY A 48 -13.93 -8.48 12.69
N THR A 49 -13.15 -7.87 11.78
CA THR A 49 -12.28 -6.72 12.11
C THR A 49 -13.09 -5.53 12.61
N ALA A 50 -14.21 -5.20 11.97
CA ALA A 50 -15.07 -4.11 12.43
C ALA A 50 -15.62 -4.35 13.84
N ALA A 51 -16.06 -5.58 14.15
CA ALA A 51 -16.55 -5.95 15.47
C ALA A 51 -15.45 -5.88 16.55
N GLU A 52 -14.22 -6.31 16.24
CA GLU A 52 -13.07 -6.21 17.15
C GLU A 52 -12.69 -4.76 17.49
N LEU A 53 -12.89 -3.83 16.54
CA LEU A 53 -12.56 -2.41 16.71
C LEU A 53 -13.71 -1.60 17.34
N ALA A 54 -14.94 -2.10 17.28
CA ALA A 54 -16.10 -1.41 17.80
C ALA A 54 -15.97 -1.13 19.30
N GLY A 55 -16.49 0.03 19.75
CA GLY A 55 -16.51 0.42 21.16
C GLY A 55 -15.15 0.88 21.72
N ARG A 56 -14.12 1.02 20.90
CA ARG A 56 -12.78 1.48 21.33
C ARG A 56 -12.55 2.99 21.17
N GLY A 57 -13.63 3.77 21.05
CA GLY A 57 -13.56 5.24 21.01
C GLY A 57 -13.56 5.87 19.62
N SER A 58 -13.50 5.09 18.56
CA SER A 58 -13.67 5.56 17.18
C SER A 58 -14.99 5.04 16.61
N GLU A 59 -15.62 5.81 15.72
CA GLU A 59 -16.71 5.29 14.88
C GLU A 59 -16.13 4.35 13.81
N ILE A 60 -16.70 3.14 13.69
CA ILE A 60 -16.23 2.12 12.75
C ILE A 60 -17.27 1.93 11.66
N HIS A 61 -16.89 2.23 10.42
CA HIS A 61 -17.68 1.99 9.22
C HIS A 61 -17.00 0.94 8.36
N HIS A 62 -17.76 0.01 7.78
CA HIS A 62 -17.18 -1.00 6.90
C HIS A 62 -18.01 -1.19 5.64
N TYR A 63 -17.34 -1.34 4.51
CA TYR A 63 -17.96 -1.50 3.20
C TYR A 63 -17.28 -2.65 2.45
N VAL A 64 -18.09 -3.57 1.91
CA VAL A 64 -17.59 -4.66 1.07
C VAL A 64 -17.38 -4.11 -0.35
N VAL A 65 -16.14 -3.99 -0.77
CA VAL A 65 -15.76 -3.34 -2.03
C VAL A 65 -14.75 -4.21 -2.78
N ASP A 66 -15.05 -4.58 -4.01
CA ASP A 66 -14.03 -5.04 -4.94
C ASP A 66 -13.35 -3.82 -5.57
N VAL A 67 -12.16 -3.49 -5.09
CA VAL A 67 -11.40 -2.32 -5.59
C VAL A 67 -10.88 -2.50 -7.03
N SER A 68 -11.07 -3.67 -7.66
CA SER A 68 -10.84 -3.83 -9.10
C SER A 68 -11.98 -3.28 -9.95
N ASP A 69 -13.14 -3.00 -9.32
CA ASP A 69 -14.31 -2.39 -9.96
C ASP A 69 -14.34 -0.88 -9.68
N ARG A 70 -14.13 -0.10 -10.74
CA ARG A 70 -14.10 1.36 -10.67
C ARG A 70 -15.44 1.96 -10.26
N ASP A 71 -16.54 1.38 -10.72
CA ASP A 71 -17.87 1.91 -10.45
C ASP A 71 -18.27 1.61 -8.99
N ALA A 72 -17.91 0.41 -8.46
CA ALA A 72 -18.05 0.10 -7.05
C ALA A 72 -17.22 1.04 -6.14
N ILE A 73 -16.04 1.45 -6.56
CA ILE A 73 -15.23 2.47 -5.84
C ILE A 73 -16.01 3.79 -5.76
N ALA A 74 -16.53 4.30 -6.87
CA ALA A 74 -17.22 5.58 -6.94
C ALA A 74 -18.52 5.59 -6.11
N GLU A 75 -19.32 4.52 -6.22
CA GLU A 75 -20.55 4.33 -5.43
C GLU A 75 -20.26 4.29 -3.93
N THR A 76 -19.26 3.49 -3.53
CA THR A 76 -18.89 3.37 -2.10
C THR A 76 -18.27 4.66 -1.57
N ALA A 77 -17.46 5.37 -2.37
CA ALA A 77 -16.92 6.66 -1.95
C ALA A 77 -18.04 7.69 -1.73
N THR A 78 -19.10 7.66 -2.52
CA THR A 78 -20.29 8.50 -2.30
C THR A 78 -20.98 8.14 -0.99
N ALA A 79 -21.21 6.87 -0.72
CA ALA A 79 -21.79 6.41 0.55
C ALA A 79 -20.93 6.82 1.77
N VAL A 80 -19.59 6.75 1.65
CA VAL A 80 -18.68 7.24 2.71
C VAL A 80 -18.83 8.75 2.94
N ARG A 81 -18.89 9.55 1.87
CA ARG A 81 -19.07 11.01 2.00
C ARG A 81 -20.40 11.36 2.69
N GLU A 82 -21.47 10.62 2.40
CA GLU A 82 -22.78 10.84 3.00
C GLU A 82 -22.86 10.43 4.47
N THR A 83 -22.18 9.34 4.86
CA THR A 83 -22.28 8.76 6.21
C THR A 83 -21.19 9.26 7.16
N VAL A 84 -19.98 9.46 6.65
CA VAL A 84 -18.79 9.83 7.45
C VAL A 84 -18.35 11.26 7.16
N GLY A 85 -18.52 11.73 5.90
CA GLY A 85 -18.03 13.00 5.41
C GLY A 85 -16.63 12.87 4.80
N ASP A 86 -15.92 13.99 4.70
CA ASP A 86 -14.59 14.04 4.09
C ASP A 86 -13.55 13.27 4.90
N ILE A 87 -12.69 12.53 4.21
CA ILE A 87 -11.62 11.73 4.79
C ILE A 87 -10.34 12.58 4.92
N ASP A 88 -9.70 12.56 6.08
CA ASP A 88 -8.44 13.25 6.34
C ASP A 88 -7.21 12.39 5.95
N ILE A 89 -7.30 11.08 6.16
CA ILE A 89 -6.18 10.16 5.91
C ILE A 89 -6.67 8.98 5.08
N LEU A 90 -6.06 8.79 3.92
CA LEU A 90 -6.31 7.65 3.03
C LEU A 90 -5.13 6.69 3.07
N VAL A 91 -5.39 5.40 3.38
CA VAL A 91 -4.40 4.32 3.34
C VAL A 91 -4.76 3.37 2.20
N ASN A 92 -4.10 3.52 1.07
CA ASN A 92 -4.16 2.61 -0.06
C ASN A 92 -3.26 1.40 0.21
N ASN A 93 -3.84 0.36 0.81
CA ASN A 93 -3.12 -0.85 1.22
C ASN A 93 -3.58 -2.10 0.46
N ALA A 94 -4.78 -2.14 -0.09
CA ALA A 94 -5.25 -3.28 -0.88
C ALA A 94 -4.26 -3.67 -1.97
N GLY A 95 -3.97 -4.96 -2.09
CA GLY A 95 -3.01 -5.46 -3.07
C GLY A 95 -2.99 -6.98 -3.15
N ILE A 96 -2.56 -7.48 -4.30
CA ILE A 96 -2.44 -8.92 -4.58
C ILE A 96 -1.11 -9.24 -5.25
N VAL A 97 -0.71 -10.50 -5.13
CA VAL A 97 0.35 -11.13 -5.94
C VAL A 97 -0.28 -12.28 -6.71
N ARG A 98 -0.16 -12.27 -8.02
CA ARG A 98 -0.65 -13.34 -8.91
C ARG A 98 0.35 -13.62 -10.03
N GLY A 99 0.26 -14.81 -10.60
CA GLY A 99 1.05 -15.19 -11.77
C GLY A 99 2.55 -15.25 -11.49
N ASN A 100 2.97 -16.00 -10.46
CA ASN A 100 4.38 -16.20 -10.14
C ASN A 100 5.01 -17.27 -11.03
N THR A 101 5.09 -16.98 -12.33
CA THR A 101 5.73 -17.83 -13.36
C THR A 101 6.64 -16.96 -14.23
N TYR A 102 7.45 -17.58 -15.08
CA TYR A 102 8.06 -16.81 -16.15
C TYR A 102 6.97 -16.22 -17.04
N PHE A 103 7.18 -15.01 -17.54
CA PHE A 103 6.11 -14.27 -18.23
C PHE A 103 5.55 -15.03 -19.45
N TRP A 104 6.40 -15.73 -20.19
CA TRP A 104 6.00 -16.53 -21.35
C TRP A 104 5.24 -17.82 -20.98
N GLU A 105 5.21 -18.19 -19.71
CA GLU A 105 4.44 -19.33 -19.17
C GLU A 105 3.10 -18.90 -18.55
N THR A 106 2.73 -17.63 -18.69
CA THR A 106 1.49 -17.09 -18.11
C THR A 106 0.27 -17.71 -18.80
N GLU A 107 -0.43 -18.59 -18.12
CA GLU A 107 -1.63 -19.26 -18.62
C GLU A 107 -2.89 -18.40 -18.43
N ASN A 108 -3.02 -17.74 -17.28
CA ASN A 108 -4.20 -16.96 -16.91
C ASN A 108 -4.01 -15.47 -17.18
N ARG A 109 -4.49 -14.98 -18.31
CA ARG A 109 -4.42 -13.55 -18.67
C ARG A 109 -5.15 -12.63 -17.67
N ALA A 110 -6.22 -13.12 -17.03
CA ALA A 110 -6.96 -12.36 -16.04
C ALA A 110 -6.11 -12.02 -14.80
N ASP A 111 -5.01 -12.74 -14.54
CA ASP A 111 -4.09 -12.38 -13.46
C ASP A 111 -3.30 -11.10 -13.76
N ILE A 112 -3.04 -10.81 -15.04
CA ILE A 112 -2.45 -9.55 -15.50
C ILE A 112 -3.41 -8.40 -15.19
N ASP A 113 -4.65 -8.53 -15.69
CA ASP A 113 -5.68 -7.49 -15.55
C ASP A 113 -5.98 -7.21 -14.08
N LYS A 114 -6.20 -8.25 -13.27
CA LYS A 114 -6.49 -8.10 -11.83
C LYS A 114 -5.33 -7.50 -11.06
N THR A 115 -4.09 -7.88 -11.36
CA THR A 115 -2.91 -7.34 -10.68
C THR A 115 -2.77 -5.86 -10.98
N MET A 116 -2.94 -5.44 -12.23
CA MET A 116 -2.90 -4.03 -12.62
C MET A 116 -4.08 -3.24 -12.04
N ALA A 117 -5.29 -3.78 -12.12
CA ALA A 117 -6.48 -3.15 -11.59
C ALA A 117 -6.36 -2.86 -10.09
N ILE A 118 -5.97 -3.86 -9.29
CA ILE A 118 -5.93 -3.73 -7.82
C ILE A 118 -4.69 -2.97 -7.35
N ASN A 119 -3.49 -3.29 -7.87
CA ASN A 119 -2.25 -2.72 -7.33
C ASN A 119 -1.92 -1.33 -7.86
N SER A 120 -2.46 -0.95 -9.04
CA SER A 120 -2.11 0.31 -9.71
C SER A 120 -3.33 1.22 -9.90
N LEU A 121 -4.39 0.73 -10.55
CA LEU A 121 -5.54 1.57 -10.90
C LEU A 121 -6.42 1.88 -9.68
N ALA A 122 -6.67 0.90 -8.80
CA ALA A 122 -7.48 1.12 -7.60
C ALA A 122 -6.97 2.28 -6.73
N PRO A 123 -5.69 2.34 -6.32
CA PRO A 123 -5.21 3.49 -5.55
C PRO A 123 -5.37 4.82 -6.29
N MET A 124 -5.27 4.84 -7.62
CA MET A 124 -5.51 6.06 -8.42
C MET A 124 -6.98 6.49 -8.34
N TYR A 125 -7.92 5.56 -8.60
CA TYR A 125 -9.35 5.86 -8.55
C TYR A 125 -9.82 6.24 -7.15
N ILE A 126 -9.40 5.50 -6.11
CA ILE A 126 -9.77 5.80 -4.72
C ILE A 126 -9.21 7.17 -4.32
N THR A 127 -7.96 7.47 -4.68
CA THR A 127 -7.38 8.79 -4.38
C THR A 127 -8.12 9.90 -5.12
N LEU A 128 -8.54 9.68 -6.38
CA LEU A 128 -9.32 10.66 -7.13
C LEU A 128 -10.67 10.99 -6.46
N GLU A 129 -11.29 10.04 -5.77
CA GLU A 129 -12.55 10.26 -5.04
C GLU A 129 -12.37 11.13 -3.78
N PHE A 130 -11.25 11.03 -3.07
CA PHE A 130 -11.07 11.70 -1.77
C PHE A 130 -10.11 12.89 -1.80
N LEU A 131 -9.10 12.89 -2.66
CA LEU A 131 -8.09 13.94 -2.74
C LEU A 131 -8.65 15.34 -3.01
N PRO A 132 -9.68 15.53 -3.87
CA PRO A 132 -10.23 16.86 -4.11
C PRO A 132 -10.80 17.53 -2.85
N ALA A 133 -11.39 16.78 -1.92
CA ALA A 133 -11.85 17.30 -0.65
C ALA A 133 -10.67 17.65 0.28
N MET A 134 -9.64 16.80 0.33
CA MET A 134 -8.41 17.07 1.07
C MET A 134 -7.73 18.36 0.60
N VAL A 135 -7.69 18.60 -0.72
CA VAL A 135 -7.10 19.80 -1.34
C VAL A 135 -7.89 21.06 -1.02
N ARG A 136 -9.24 20.98 -1.04
CA ARG A 136 -10.10 22.11 -0.69
C ARG A 136 -10.10 22.44 0.80
N GLY A 137 -9.81 21.43 1.62
CA GLY A 137 -9.74 21.60 3.08
C GLY A 137 -8.53 22.43 3.51
N THR A 138 -8.57 22.89 4.75
CA THR A 138 -7.44 23.64 5.38
C THR A 138 -6.69 22.79 6.41
N GLY A 139 -7.25 21.63 6.78
CA GLY A 139 -6.68 20.70 7.73
C GLY A 139 -5.56 19.86 7.11
N GLN A 140 -4.62 19.42 7.94
CA GLN A 140 -3.60 18.50 7.46
C GLN A 140 -4.22 17.17 7.02
N ALA A 141 -3.91 16.76 5.79
CA ALA A 141 -4.35 15.50 5.20
C ALA A 141 -3.15 14.63 4.75
N ARG A 142 -3.38 13.31 4.68
CA ARG A 142 -2.34 12.32 4.32
C ARG A 142 -2.88 11.29 3.35
N VAL A 143 -2.07 10.95 2.37
CA VAL A 143 -2.26 9.76 1.52
C VAL A 143 -1.07 8.83 1.75
N LEU A 144 -1.33 7.62 2.22
CA LEU A 144 -0.34 6.57 2.43
C LEU A 144 -0.55 5.47 1.39
N ASN A 145 0.41 5.28 0.52
CA ASN A 145 0.37 4.27 -0.53
C ASN A 145 1.32 3.12 -0.22
N ILE A 146 0.81 1.89 -0.11
CA ILE A 146 1.62 0.69 0.09
C ILE A 146 2.03 0.12 -1.28
N ALA A 147 3.23 0.49 -1.71
CA ALA A 147 3.86 -0.05 -2.90
C ALA A 147 4.61 -1.37 -2.60
N SER A 148 5.86 -1.48 -3.03
CA SER A 148 6.78 -2.60 -2.77
C SER A 148 8.18 -2.23 -3.22
N SER A 149 9.21 -2.89 -2.70
CA SER A 149 10.56 -2.88 -3.26
C SER A 149 10.60 -3.39 -4.71
N ALA A 150 9.63 -4.22 -5.12
CA ALA A 150 9.43 -4.62 -6.52
C ALA A 150 9.05 -3.45 -7.45
N GLY A 151 8.64 -2.30 -6.91
CA GLY A 151 8.51 -1.03 -7.63
C GLY A 151 9.82 -0.28 -7.83
N LEU A 152 10.94 -0.79 -7.31
CA LEU A 152 12.27 -0.19 -7.40
C LEU A 152 13.28 -1.09 -8.11
N VAL A 153 13.04 -2.41 -8.12
CA VAL A 153 13.93 -3.42 -8.68
C VAL A 153 13.11 -4.48 -9.40
N ALA A 154 13.53 -4.84 -10.62
CA ALA A 154 12.94 -5.95 -11.35
C ALA A 154 13.26 -7.29 -10.67
N ASN A 155 12.30 -8.21 -10.67
CA ASN A 155 12.47 -9.54 -10.10
C ASN A 155 11.89 -10.59 -11.06
N PRO A 156 12.66 -11.61 -11.46
CA PRO A 156 12.15 -12.72 -12.25
C PRO A 156 10.89 -13.35 -11.62
N ARG A 157 10.01 -13.90 -12.45
CA ARG A 157 8.71 -14.51 -12.07
C ARG A 157 7.69 -13.53 -11.46
N MET A 158 8.01 -12.24 -11.35
CA MET A 158 7.13 -11.19 -10.79
C MET A 158 6.90 -10.04 -11.76
N SER A 159 7.07 -10.23 -13.06
CA SER A 159 7.06 -9.15 -14.05
C SER A 159 5.82 -8.26 -13.97
N VAL A 160 4.62 -8.86 -13.89
CA VAL A 160 3.35 -8.12 -13.80
C VAL A 160 3.20 -7.42 -12.44
N TYR A 161 3.53 -8.12 -11.35
CA TYR A 161 3.51 -7.52 -10.01
C TYR A 161 4.49 -6.35 -9.92
N ALA A 162 5.72 -6.53 -10.39
CA ALA A 162 6.71 -5.47 -10.43
C ALA A 162 6.20 -4.28 -11.24
N ALA A 163 5.70 -4.50 -12.46
CA ALA A 163 5.14 -3.44 -13.30
C ALA A 163 4.04 -2.66 -12.56
N SER A 164 3.12 -3.36 -11.86
CA SER A 164 2.06 -2.73 -11.10
C SER A 164 2.60 -1.85 -9.96
N LYS A 165 3.66 -2.28 -9.27
CA LYS A 165 4.25 -1.53 -8.16
C LYS A 165 5.14 -0.37 -8.64
N TRP A 166 5.77 -0.49 -9.82
CA TRP A 166 6.42 0.64 -10.48
C TRP A 166 5.41 1.71 -10.89
N ALA A 167 4.27 1.31 -11.46
CA ALA A 167 3.19 2.24 -11.82
C ALA A 167 2.67 2.98 -10.59
N ALA A 168 2.37 2.27 -9.50
CA ALA A 168 1.89 2.87 -8.25
C ALA A 168 2.91 3.86 -7.65
N LEU A 169 4.21 3.51 -7.66
CA LEU A 169 5.26 4.38 -7.15
C LEU A 169 5.40 5.66 -7.99
N GLY A 170 5.51 5.52 -9.32
CA GLY A 170 5.68 6.66 -10.23
C GLY A 170 4.49 7.61 -10.17
N TRP A 171 3.26 7.08 -10.17
CA TRP A 171 2.04 7.85 -10.00
C TRP A 171 2.02 8.60 -8.65
N SER A 172 2.29 7.89 -7.56
CA SER A 172 2.27 8.47 -6.22
C SER A 172 3.25 9.63 -6.06
N ASP A 173 4.46 9.50 -6.62
CA ASP A 173 5.47 10.57 -6.57
C ASP A 173 5.07 11.76 -7.46
N SER A 174 4.43 11.51 -8.62
CA SER A 174 3.88 12.57 -9.47
C SER A 174 2.80 13.38 -8.76
N VAL A 175 1.82 12.71 -8.12
CA VAL A 175 0.76 13.39 -7.35
C VAL A 175 1.34 14.21 -6.21
N ARG A 176 2.37 13.72 -5.51
CA ARG A 176 3.09 14.50 -4.50
C ARG A 176 3.66 15.80 -5.08
N LEU A 177 4.34 15.71 -6.23
CA LEU A 177 4.93 16.87 -6.90
C LEU A 177 3.86 17.86 -7.38
N GLU A 178 2.74 17.36 -7.91
CA GLU A 178 1.60 18.19 -8.32
C GLU A 178 1.04 18.99 -7.14
N LEU A 179 0.87 18.36 -5.97
CA LEU A 179 0.40 19.03 -4.76
C LEU A 179 1.39 20.11 -4.28
N GLU A 180 2.70 19.82 -4.31
CA GLU A 180 3.74 20.78 -3.94
C GLU A 180 3.78 21.95 -4.94
N GLN A 181 3.71 21.68 -6.24
CA GLN A 181 3.70 22.69 -7.29
C GLN A 181 2.47 23.60 -7.20
N ALA A 182 1.32 23.04 -6.83
CA ALA A 182 0.08 23.79 -6.65
C ALA A 182 -0.05 24.49 -5.29
N GLY A 183 0.93 24.35 -4.40
CA GLY A 183 0.95 25.00 -3.08
C GLY A 183 0.06 24.34 -2.02
N HIS A 184 -0.34 23.09 -2.22
CA HIS A 184 -1.17 22.33 -1.27
C HIS A 184 -0.32 21.61 -0.19
N ASP A 185 0.54 22.35 0.50
CA ASP A 185 1.49 21.81 1.47
C ASP A 185 0.88 21.10 2.68
N HIS A 186 -0.40 21.33 2.95
CA HIS A 186 -1.15 20.67 4.02
C HIS A 186 -1.52 19.21 3.69
N VAL A 187 -1.49 18.82 2.41
CA VAL A 187 -1.70 17.46 1.95
C VAL A 187 -0.34 16.82 1.65
N LYS A 188 -0.01 15.70 2.30
CA LYS A 188 1.24 14.98 2.04
C LYS A 188 0.96 13.55 1.56
N VAL A 189 1.75 13.12 0.59
CA VAL A 189 1.70 11.76 0.04
C VAL A 189 2.96 11.02 0.47
N THR A 190 2.77 9.85 1.07
CA THR A 190 3.84 8.95 1.50
C THR A 190 3.71 7.62 0.77
N THR A 191 4.77 7.18 0.11
CA THR A 191 4.84 5.87 -0.53
C THR A 191 5.77 4.96 0.25
N VAL A 192 5.28 3.78 0.64
CA VAL A 192 6.06 2.78 1.36
C VAL A 192 6.40 1.63 0.42
N CYS A 193 7.69 1.30 0.34
CA CYS A 193 8.25 0.23 -0.47
C CYS A 193 8.89 -0.85 0.42
N PRO A 194 8.10 -1.74 1.03
CA PRO A 194 8.64 -2.85 1.82
C PRO A 194 9.13 -3.98 0.91
N THR A 195 10.04 -4.81 1.43
CA THR A 195 10.34 -6.13 0.88
C THR A 195 9.29 -7.14 1.33
N TYR A 196 9.65 -8.42 1.42
CA TYR A 196 8.74 -9.47 1.88
C TYR A 196 8.32 -9.25 3.33
N ILE A 197 7.02 -9.36 3.58
CA ILE A 197 6.41 -9.20 4.90
C ILE A 197 5.72 -10.50 5.27
N ASN A 198 5.83 -10.89 6.52
CA ASN A 198 5.18 -12.09 7.09
C ASN A 198 3.66 -11.92 7.21
N THR A 199 2.94 -11.85 6.09
CA THR A 199 1.48 -11.70 6.00
C THR A 199 0.78 -12.94 5.45
N GLY A 200 1.52 -13.99 5.11
CA GLY A 200 1.05 -15.11 4.30
C GLY A 200 0.91 -14.80 2.81
N MET A 201 0.95 -13.54 2.39
CA MET A 201 0.90 -13.15 0.97
C MET A 201 2.13 -13.65 0.20
N PHE A 202 3.28 -13.73 0.87
CA PHE A 202 4.57 -14.13 0.31
C PHE A 202 5.05 -15.48 0.86
N ASP A 203 4.13 -16.40 1.19
CA ASP A 203 4.51 -17.75 1.64
C ASP A 203 5.37 -18.45 0.57
N GLY A 204 6.47 -19.07 1.01
CA GLY A 204 7.48 -19.66 0.16
C GLY A 204 8.52 -18.71 -0.42
N ALA A 205 8.34 -17.38 -0.31
CA ALA A 205 9.42 -16.46 -0.66
C ALA A 205 10.55 -16.54 0.36
N LYS A 206 11.80 -16.47 -0.12
CA LYS A 206 12.98 -16.50 0.73
C LYS A 206 13.53 -15.09 0.95
N GLY A 207 13.88 -14.79 2.19
CA GLY A 207 14.75 -13.65 2.48
C GLY A 207 16.09 -13.83 1.77
N PHE A 208 16.73 -12.73 1.39
CA PHE A 208 18.03 -12.75 0.74
C PHE A 208 19.07 -12.02 1.61
N TRP A 209 20.33 -12.07 1.23
CA TRP A 209 21.43 -11.57 2.04
C TRP A 209 21.16 -10.16 2.61
N LEU A 210 21.25 -10.00 3.93
CA LEU A 210 20.96 -8.78 4.70
C LEU A 210 19.54 -8.22 4.52
N THR A 211 18.60 -8.99 3.97
CA THR A 211 17.21 -8.55 3.80
C THR A 211 16.27 -9.61 4.38
N PRO A 212 15.99 -9.56 5.68
CA PRO A 212 15.07 -10.48 6.33
C PRO A 212 13.63 -10.25 5.88
N ILE A 213 12.78 -11.26 6.09
CA ILE A 213 11.32 -11.11 6.03
C ILE A 213 10.91 -10.14 7.16
N LEU A 214 10.12 -9.14 6.82
CA LEU A 214 9.73 -8.09 7.75
C LEU A 214 8.51 -8.51 8.57
N GLU A 215 8.49 -8.12 9.84
CA GLU A 215 7.32 -8.28 10.70
C GLU A 215 6.29 -7.18 10.41
N GLN A 216 5.01 -7.56 10.42
CA GLN A 216 3.90 -6.67 10.05
C GLN A 216 3.85 -5.42 10.93
N ASP A 217 3.95 -5.58 12.25
CA ASP A 217 3.89 -4.48 13.21
C ASP A 217 4.99 -3.45 12.97
N ALA A 218 6.22 -3.91 12.71
CA ALA A 218 7.35 -3.03 12.42
C ALA A 218 7.14 -2.22 11.12
N VAL A 219 6.56 -2.84 10.10
CA VAL A 219 6.22 -2.15 8.85
C VAL A 219 5.12 -1.13 9.07
N VAL A 220 4.07 -1.48 9.79
CA VAL A 220 2.97 -0.55 10.10
C VAL A 220 3.47 0.61 10.96
N ASP A 221 4.21 0.36 12.03
CA ASP A 221 4.73 1.39 12.92
C ASP A 221 5.63 2.38 12.16
N THR A 222 6.54 1.87 11.33
CA THR A 222 7.42 2.73 10.53
C THR A 222 6.60 3.53 9.52
N SER A 223 5.75 2.87 8.74
CA SER A 223 4.92 3.52 7.70
C SER A 223 4.04 4.62 8.28
N TRP A 224 3.41 4.36 9.41
CA TRP A 224 2.54 5.30 10.11
C TRP A 224 3.29 6.53 10.61
N ASN A 225 4.43 6.32 11.24
CA ASN A 225 5.25 7.42 11.74
C ASN A 225 5.81 8.29 10.59
N GLU A 226 6.26 7.67 9.51
CA GLU A 226 6.79 8.37 8.33
C GLU A 226 5.67 9.15 7.59
N MET A 227 4.47 8.58 7.50
CA MET A 227 3.28 9.28 6.99
C MET A 227 2.95 10.51 7.85
N LYS A 228 2.98 10.39 9.18
CA LYS A 228 2.75 11.52 10.09
C LYS A 228 3.80 12.61 9.90
N GLN A 229 5.04 12.24 9.63
CA GLN A 229 6.12 13.20 9.33
C GLN A 229 5.97 13.84 7.95
N GLY A 230 5.19 13.23 7.04
CA GLY A 230 5.02 13.69 5.67
C GLY A 230 6.21 13.34 4.77
N ASN A 231 6.97 12.30 5.11
CA ASN A 231 8.07 11.81 4.30
C ASN A 231 7.55 11.16 3.01
N ALA A 232 8.10 11.56 1.88
CA ALA A 232 7.60 11.18 0.56
C ALA A 232 7.79 9.69 0.25
N LEU A 233 8.95 9.11 0.62
CA LEU A 233 9.32 7.75 0.28
C LEU A 233 9.97 7.02 1.45
N VAL A 234 9.42 5.86 1.75
CA VAL A 234 9.89 4.95 2.81
C VAL A 234 10.27 3.62 2.18
N VAL A 235 11.53 3.25 2.22
CA VAL A 235 12.03 1.97 1.70
C VAL A 235 12.49 1.11 2.87
N LEU A 236 11.94 -0.10 2.97
CA LEU A 236 12.19 -1.03 4.07
C LEU A 236 12.65 -2.40 3.50
N PRO A 237 13.65 -3.00 4.11
CA PRO A 237 14.57 -2.50 5.13
C PRO A 237 15.57 -1.48 4.55
N TRP A 238 16.48 -0.97 5.38
CA TRP A 238 17.51 0.00 4.97
C TRP A 238 18.41 -0.49 3.82
N THR A 239 18.65 -1.80 3.73
CA THR A 239 19.43 -2.44 2.65
C THR A 239 18.82 -2.21 1.28
N SER A 240 17.49 -2.13 1.20
CA SER A 240 16.78 -1.81 -0.05
C SER A 240 16.98 -0.34 -0.49
N ARG A 241 17.24 0.58 0.45
CA ARG A 241 17.64 1.97 0.13
C ARG A 241 19.00 2.01 -0.55
N LEU A 242 19.95 1.23 -0.04
CA LEU A 242 21.28 1.11 -0.63
C LEU A 242 21.21 0.51 -2.04
N ASN A 243 20.43 -0.56 -2.20
CA ASN A 243 20.23 -1.20 -3.51
C ASN A 243 19.62 -0.22 -4.53
N ARG A 244 18.63 0.60 -4.14
CA ARG A 244 18.06 1.65 -5.01
C ARG A 244 19.13 2.65 -5.46
N ALA A 245 19.98 3.12 -4.55
CA ALA A 245 21.05 4.06 -4.88
C ALA A 245 22.08 3.44 -5.84
N LEU A 246 22.50 2.20 -5.58
CA LEU A 246 23.42 1.48 -6.45
C LEU A 246 22.85 1.18 -7.83
N SER A 247 21.55 0.87 -7.92
CA SER A 247 20.87 0.56 -9.19
C SER A 247 20.85 1.74 -10.16
N GLY A 248 20.93 2.98 -9.67
CA GLY A 248 21.04 4.17 -10.51
C GLY A 248 22.46 4.49 -11.00
N ILE A 249 23.49 3.88 -10.39
CA ILE A 249 24.89 4.19 -10.65
C ILE A 249 25.59 3.05 -11.41
N LEU A 250 25.27 1.80 -11.09
CA LEU A 250 25.91 0.63 -11.66
C LEU A 250 25.46 0.38 -13.10
N PRO A 251 26.39 0.07 -14.04
CA PRO A 251 26.03 -0.49 -15.33
C PRO A 251 25.16 -1.74 -15.16
N LEU A 252 24.18 -1.92 -16.07
CA LEU A 252 23.17 -2.97 -15.99
C LEU A 252 23.72 -4.36 -15.67
N LYS A 253 24.78 -4.77 -16.39
CA LYS A 253 25.40 -6.09 -16.20
C LYS A 253 26.01 -6.28 -14.81
N LEU A 254 26.63 -5.25 -14.25
CA LEU A 254 27.21 -5.31 -12.90
C LEU A 254 26.13 -5.32 -11.81
N ARG A 255 25.08 -4.53 -12.02
CA ARG A 255 23.91 -4.54 -11.15
C ARG A 255 23.25 -5.92 -11.12
N ASP A 256 23.01 -6.51 -12.30
CA ASP A 256 22.34 -7.81 -12.42
C ASP A 256 23.18 -8.93 -11.80
N LEU A 257 24.51 -8.95 -12.03
CA LEU A 257 25.42 -9.88 -11.38
C LEU A 257 25.38 -9.75 -9.85
N PHE A 258 25.36 -8.52 -9.34
CA PHE A 258 25.27 -8.26 -7.90
C PHE A 258 23.93 -8.79 -7.33
N LEU A 259 22.79 -8.43 -7.96
CA LEU A 259 21.46 -8.84 -7.49
C LEU A 259 21.25 -10.36 -7.55
N ASP A 260 21.81 -11.01 -8.54
CA ASP A 260 21.82 -12.47 -8.65
C ASP A 260 22.65 -13.10 -7.53
N THR A 261 23.87 -12.63 -7.32
CA THR A 261 24.80 -13.14 -6.30
C THR A 261 24.22 -13.00 -4.88
N VAL A 262 23.52 -11.91 -4.57
CA VAL A 262 22.89 -11.70 -3.27
C VAL A 262 21.55 -12.42 -3.12
N GLY A 263 21.05 -13.10 -4.16
CA GLY A 263 19.88 -13.97 -4.14
C GLY A 263 18.54 -13.26 -4.43
N VAL A 264 18.55 -11.99 -4.86
CA VAL A 264 17.31 -11.26 -5.20
C VAL A 264 16.54 -11.97 -6.30
N TYR A 265 17.22 -12.39 -7.36
CA TYR A 265 16.58 -13.01 -8.53
C TYR A 265 16.07 -14.43 -8.30
N HIS A 266 16.48 -15.08 -7.19
CA HIS A 266 16.05 -16.42 -6.77
C HIS A 266 15.05 -16.41 -5.60
N SER A 267 14.74 -15.22 -5.07
CA SER A 267 13.90 -15.08 -3.87
C SER A 267 12.47 -15.61 -4.03
N MET A 268 11.99 -15.74 -5.27
CA MET A 268 10.63 -16.19 -5.60
C MET A 268 10.55 -17.61 -6.19
N ASP A 269 11.66 -18.35 -6.23
CA ASP A 269 11.69 -19.69 -6.85
C ASP A 269 10.76 -20.70 -6.14
N GLU A 270 10.60 -20.60 -4.83
CA GLU A 270 9.77 -21.47 -4.01
C GLU A 270 8.45 -20.81 -3.56
N PHE A 271 8.08 -19.69 -4.18
CA PHE A 271 6.87 -18.96 -3.83
C PHE A 271 5.62 -19.82 -4.06
N THR A 272 4.78 -19.91 -3.03
CA THR A 272 3.50 -20.62 -3.08
C THR A 272 2.30 -19.68 -2.93
N GLY A 273 2.55 -18.48 -2.37
CA GLY A 273 1.51 -17.52 -2.05
C GLY A 273 0.60 -17.99 -0.91
N ARG A 274 -0.41 -17.17 -0.60
CA ARG A 274 -1.38 -17.51 0.46
C ARG A 274 -2.15 -18.77 0.09
N LYS A 275 -2.07 -19.78 0.93
CA LYS A 275 -2.94 -20.96 0.83
C LYS A 275 -4.39 -20.51 1.06
N LYS A 276 -5.28 -20.98 0.20
CA LYS A 276 -6.73 -20.72 0.27
C LYS A 276 -7.34 -21.39 1.48
#